data_900be2e364733d33ff40f69298a49fe1
#
_entry.id   900be2e364733d33ff40f69298a49fe1
#
_cell.length_a   1.000
_cell.length_b   1.000
_cell.length_c   1.000
_cell.angle_alpha   90.00
_cell.angle_beta   90.00
_cell.angle_gamma   90.00
#
_symmetry.space_group_name_H-M   'P 1'
#
loop_
_entity.id
_entity.type
_entity.pdbx_description
1 polymer ?
#
loop_
_entity_poly.entity_id
_entity_poly.type
_entity_poly.pdbx_seq_one_letter_code
_entity_poly.pdbx_strand_id
1 'polypeptide(L)'
;MVILDTNVISEILRHEPNESVVAWFKSQPGDQLFTTAVTQAEVLYGISLLPKGIRREKLLSVAQLIFDEDLENRILPFSGEAASHYADIGSSRRTSGRPISQFDAMIAAIARLQGATIATRNTSDFDNCGVDLINPWEA
;
A
#
# COMPACT_ATOMS: atom_id res chain seq x y z
N MET A 1 -0.17 0.89 13.90
CA MET A 1 -0.67 0.38 12.61
C MET A 1 0.16 0.98 11.48
N VAL A 2 0.70 0.13 10.64
CA VAL A 2 1.46 0.53 9.46
C VAL A 2 0.76 -0.06 8.22
N ILE A 3 0.38 0.80 7.29
CA ILE A 3 -0.27 0.40 6.04
C ILE A 3 0.79 0.31 4.94
N LEU A 4 0.94 -0.87 4.38
CA LEU A 4 1.88 -1.13 3.29
C LEU A 4 1.28 -0.63 1.97
N ASP A 5 1.98 0.32 1.34
CA ASP A 5 1.61 0.81 0.00
C ASP A 5 1.92 -0.25 -1.06
N THR A 6 1.34 -0.10 -2.22
CA THR A 6 1.47 -1.03 -3.35
C THR A 6 2.92 -1.34 -3.69
N ASN A 7 3.79 -0.32 -3.72
CA ASN A 7 5.21 -0.53 -4.07
C ASN A 7 5.97 -1.38 -3.05
N VAL A 8 5.57 -1.37 -1.78
CA VAL A 8 6.20 -2.22 -0.74
C VAL A 8 5.80 -3.68 -0.97
N ILE A 9 4.51 -3.95 -1.18
CA ILE A 9 4.03 -5.31 -1.50
C ILE A 9 4.70 -5.82 -2.78
N SER A 10 4.73 -4.99 -3.83
CA SER A 10 5.36 -5.35 -5.10
C SER A 10 6.85 -5.65 -4.96
N GLU A 11 7.57 -4.93 -4.10
CA GLU A 11 8.99 -5.18 -3.82
C GLU A 11 9.17 -6.54 -3.15
N ILE A 12 8.36 -6.86 -2.16
CA ILE A 12 8.43 -8.15 -1.45
C ILE A 12 8.16 -9.33 -2.40
N LEU A 13 7.30 -9.11 -3.41
CA LEU A 13 6.96 -10.14 -4.40
C LEU A 13 8.07 -10.38 -5.43
N ARG A 14 9.07 -9.52 -5.52
CA ARG A 14 10.16 -9.70 -6.50
C ARG A 14 10.99 -10.94 -6.18
N HIS A 15 11.59 -11.52 -7.22
CA HIS A 15 12.50 -12.66 -7.07
C HIS A 15 13.68 -12.34 -6.14
N GLU A 16 14.27 -11.14 -6.31
CA GLU A 16 15.35 -10.62 -5.46
C GLU A 16 14.93 -9.28 -4.87
N PRO A 17 14.14 -9.29 -3.77
CA PRO A 17 13.68 -8.05 -3.18
C PRO A 17 14.83 -7.28 -2.51
N ASN A 18 14.67 -5.96 -2.40
CA ASN A 18 15.64 -5.09 -1.74
C ASN A 18 15.87 -5.53 -0.29
N GLU A 19 17.12 -5.66 0.10
CA GLU A 19 17.50 -6.17 1.43
C GLU A 19 17.03 -5.28 2.57
N SER A 20 17.06 -3.95 2.40
CA SER A 20 16.60 -3.02 3.41
C SER A 20 15.09 -3.14 3.63
N VAL A 21 14.31 -3.32 2.56
CA VAL A 21 12.87 -3.50 2.64
C VAL A 21 12.53 -4.80 3.35
N VAL A 22 13.19 -5.89 3.01
CA VAL A 22 12.99 -7.20 3.65
C VAL A 22 13.33 -7.13 5.14
N ALA A 23 14.48 -6.52 5.48
CA ALA A 23 14.89 -6.36 6.88
C ALA A 23 13.90 -5.54 7.67
N TRP A 24 13.43 -4.41 7.10
CA TRP A 24 12.42 -3.58 7.73
C TRP A 24 11.12 -4.36 7.95
N PHE A 25 10.65 -5.05 6.92
CA PHE A 25 9.40 -5.84 6.98
C PHE A 25 9.48 -6.89 8.10
N LYS A 26 10.59 -7.64 8.18
CA LYS A 26 10.79 -8.65 9.20
C LYS A 26 10.92 -8.09 10.61
N SER A 27 11.37 -6.84 10.74
CA SER A 27 11.53 -6.19 12.05
C SER A 27 10.21 -5.70 12.64
N GLN A 28 9.15 -5.62 11.84
CA GLN A 28 7.85 -5.13 12.29
C GLN A 28 7.07 -6.23 13.00
N PRO A 29 6.37 -5.91 14.11
CA PRO A 29 5.39 -6.85 14.66
C PRO A 29 4.32 -7.17 13.61
N GLY A 30 4.08 -8.47 13.35
CA GLY A 30 3.19 -8.89 12.29
C GLY A 30 1.76 -8.37 12.42
N ASP A 31 1.27 -8.22 13.65
CA ASP A 31 -0.07 -7.70 13.94
C ASP A 31 -0.21 -6.19 13.71
N GLN A 32 0.88 -5.48 13.45
CA GLN A 32 0.88 -4.06 13.14
C GLN A 32 0.90 -3.77 11.64
N LEU A 33 1.14 -4.78 10.81
CA LEU A 33 1.20 -4.63 9.35
C LEU A 33 -0.17 -4.84 8.73
N PHE A 34 -0.61 -3.83 7.98
CA PHE A 34 -1.88 -3.79 7.27
C PHE A 34 -1.63 -3.43 5.82
N THR A 35 -2.62 -3.62 4.98
CA THR A 35 -2.68 -3.00 3.66
C THR A 35 -4.11 -2.58 3.36
N THR A 36 -4.39 -2.16 2.14
CA THR A 36 -5.74 -1.74 1.74
C THR A 36 -6.26 -2.62 0.61
N ALA A 37 -7.58 -2.67 0.47
CA ALA A 37 -8.22 -3.32 -0.68
C ALA A 37 -7.80 -2.66 -2.01
N VAL A 38 -7.45 -1.37 -1.98
CA VAL A 38 -6.92 -0.64 -3.14
C VAL A 38 -5.58 -1.23 -3.57
N THR A 39 -4.65 -1.40 -2.63
CA THR A 39 -3.35 -2.04 -2.90
C THR A 39 -3.53 -3.47 -3.38
N GLN A 40 -4.40 -4.23 -2.75
CA GLN A 40 -4.71 -5.59 -3.20
C GLN A 40 -5.17 -5.60 -4.66
N ALA A 41 -6.09 -4.70 -5.02
CA ALA A 41 -6.59 -4.58 -6.39
C ALA A 41 -5.47 -4.21 -7.37
N GLU A 42 -4.61 -3.25 -7.01
CA GLU A 42 -3.49 -2.85 -7.87
C GLU A 42 -2.50 -3.99 -8.11
N VAL A 43 -2.14 -4.73 -7.06
CA VAL A 43 -1.20 -5.85 -7.16
C VAL A 43 -1.79 -6.96 -8.02
N LEU A 44 -3.03 -7.36 -7.77
CA LEU A 44 -3.69 -8.41 -8.53
C LEU A 44 -3.89 -8.02 -10.00
N TYR A 45 -4.23 -6.75 -10.25
CA TYR A 45 -4.35 -6.22 -11.61
C TYR A 45 -3.00 -6.28 -12.35
N GLY A 46 -1.93 -5.82 -11.70
CA GLY A 46 -0.58 -5.87 -12.29
C GLY A 46 -0.15 -7.29 -12.66
N ILE A 47 -0.43 -8.27 -11.80
CA ILE A 47 -0.14 -9.67 -12.07
C ILE A 47 -0.99 -10.16 -13.26
N SER A 48 -2.26 -9.77 -13.34
CA SER A 48 -3.17 -10.19 -14.42
C SER A 48 -2.72 -9.70 -15.80
N LEU A 49 -1.93 -8.62 -15.86
CA LEU A 49 -1.39 -8.08 -17.11
C LEU A 49 -0.16 -8.84 -17.62
N LEU A 50 0.45 -9.70 -16.81
CA LEU A 50 1.58 -10.50 -17.25
C LEU A 50 1.13 -11.57 -18.25
N PRO A 51 2.03 -11.99 -19.18
CA PRO A 51 1.73 -13.10 -20.07
C PRO A 51 1.38 -14.37 -19.30
N LYS A 52 0.42 -15.13 -19.79
CA LYS A 52 0.08 -16.44 -19.21
C LYS A 52 1.32 -17.31 -19.15
N GLY A 53 1.53 -17.99 -18.02
CA GLY A 53 2.66 -18.89 -17.84
C GLY A 53 3.03 -19.08 -16.38
N ILE A 54 4.13 -19.77 -16.16
CA ILE A 54 4.57 -20.18 -14.81
C ILE A 54 4.88 -18.97 -13.92
N ARG A 55 5.52 -17.93 -14.48
CA ARG A 55 5.86 -16.73 -13.71
C ARG A 55 4.63 -16.05 -13.12
N ARG A 56 3.60 -15.86 -13.96
CA ARG A 56 2.33 -15.26 -13.54
C ARG A 56 1.66 -16.10 -12.46
N GLU A 57 1.62 -17.41 -12.65
CA GLU A 57 1.00 -18.33 -11.68
C GLU A 57 1.73 -18.31 -10.33
N LYS A 58 3.06 -18.29 -10.35
CA LYS A 58 3.87 -18.21 -9.11
C LYS A 58 3.64 -16.89 -8.39
N LEU A 59 3.66 -15.77 -9.09
CA LEU A 59 3.41 -14.46 -8.49
C LEU A 59 2.01 -14.38 -7.90
N LEU A 60 1.01 -14.89 -8.61
CA LEU A 60 -0.35 -14.93 -8.12
C LEU A 60 -0.46 -15.75 -6.83
N SER A 61 0.17 -16.92 -6.81
CA SER A 61 0.16 -17.78 -5.61
C SER A 61 0.79 -17.11 -4.40
N VAL A 62 1.94 -16.45 -4.59
CA VAL A 62 2.63 -15.75 -3.50
C VAL A 62 1.80 -14.55 -3.03
N ALA A 63 1.24 -13.78 -3.96
CA ALA A 63 0.37 -12.66 -3.62
C ALA A 63 -0.85 -13.10 -2.81
N GLN A 64 -1.48 -14.19 -3.20
CA GLN A 64 -2.62 -14.75 -2.47
C GLN A 64 -2.24 -15.19 -1.05
N LEU A 65 -1.06 -15.80 -0.87
CA LEU A 65 -0.56 -16.15 0.46
C LEU A 65 -0.37 -14.91 1.35
N ILE A 66 0.18 -13.84 0.79
CA ILE A 66 0.37 -12.60 1.53
C ILE A 66 -0.99 -12.02 1.97
N PHE A 67 -1.95 -11.92 1.06
CA PHE A 67 -3.24 -11.30 1.36
C PHE A 67 -4.14 -12.19 2.22
N ASP A 68 -4.15 -13.50 1.98
CA ASP A 68 -5.08 -14.41 2.66
C ASP A 68 -4.53 -14.92 4.00
N GLU A 69 -3.22 -15.06 4.13
CA GLU A 69 -2.60 -15.62 5.34
C GLU A 69 -1.80 -14.57 6.12
N ASP A 70 -0.80 -13.94 5.52
CA ASP A 70 0.08 -13.02 6.24
C ASP A 70 -0.65 -11.76 6.70
N LEU A 71 -1.60 -11.27 5.91
CA LEU A 71 -2.43 -10.10 6.19
C LEU A 71 -3.89 -10.46 6.47
N GLU A 72 -4.15 -11.67 6.94
CA GLU A 72 -5.49 -12.11 7.28
C GLU A 72 -6.14 -11.12 8.25
N ASN A 73 -7.36 -10.65 7.91
CA ASN A 73 -8.13 -9.67 8.67
C ASN A 73 -7.44 -8.29 8.83
N ARG A 74 -6.41 -8.03 8.04
CA ARG A 74 -5.69 -6.75 8.06
C ARG A 74 -5.64 -6.06 6.70
N ILE A 75 -6.62 -6.34 5.84
CA ILE A 75 -6.83 -5.62 4.58
C ILE A 75 -7.99 -4.66 4.79
N LEU A 76 -7.69 -3.37 4.78
CA LEU A 76 -8.66 -2.32 5.11
C LEU A 76 -9.47 -1.92 3.89
N PRO A 77 -10.80 -1.78 4.02
CA PRO A 77 -11.65 -1.37 2.91
C PRO A 77 -11.60 0.15 2.71
N PHE A 78 -11.97 0.58 1.50
CA PHE A 78 -12.31 1.97 1.24
C PHE A 78 -13.78 2.16 1.60
N SER A 79 -14.02 2.65 2.82
CA SER A 79 -15.36 2.78 3.40
C SER A 79 -15.97 4.16 3.12
N GLY A 80 -17.27 4.32 3.49
CA GLY A 80 -17.93 5.62 3.45
C GLY A 80 -17.23 6.67 4.30
N GLU A 81 -16.68 6.29 5.47
CA GLU A 81 -15.91 7.20 6.31
C GLU A 81 -14.61 7.62 5.63
N ALA A 82 -13.93 6.70 4.95
CA ALA A 82 -12.74 7.03 4.17
C ALA A 82 -13.07 7.95 2.99
N ALA A 83 -14.26 7.86 2.42
CA ALA A 83 -14.65 8.71 1.31
C ALA A 83 -14.62 10.20 1.66
N SER A 84 -14.98 10.58 2.88
CA SER A 84 -14.90 11.98 3.34
C SER A 84 -13.45 12.46 3.40
N HIS A 85 -12.54 11.62 3.89
CA HIS A 85 -11.11 11.94 3.91
C HIS A 85 -10.54 12.03 2.49
N TYR A 86 -10.99 11.17 1.59
CA TYR A 86 -10.60 11.22 0.18
C TYR A 86 -10.93 12.57 -0.45
N ALA A 87 -12.15 13.04 -0.27
CA ALA A 87 -12.60 14.33 -0.82
C ALA A 87 -11.75 15.49 -0.28
N ASP A 88 -11.47 15.48 1.02
CA ASP A 88 -10.66 16.50 1.68
C ASP A 88 -9.21 16.50 1.18
N ILE A 89 -8.57 15.33 1.15
CA ILE A 89 -7.20 15.18 0.66
C ILE A 89 -7.10 15.58 -0.82
N GLY A 90 -7.99 15.05 -1.65
CA GLY A 90 -7.97 15.30 -3.09
C GLY A 90 -8.16 16.77 -3.43
N SER A 91 -9.13 17.43 -2.81
CA SER A 91 -9.40 18.85 -3.06
C SER A 91 -8.27 19.75 -2.55
N SER A 92 -7.75 19.48 -1.36
CA SER A 92 -6.65 20.23 -0.77
C SER A 92 -5.37 20.15 -1.62
N ARG A 93 -5.00 18.94 -2.07
CA ARG A 93 -3.85 18.74 -2.94
C ARG A 93 -4.01 19.41 -4.29
N ARG A 94 -5.20 19.34 -4.88
CA ARG A 94 -5.48 20.02 -6.15
C ARG A 94 -5.40 21.54 -6.00
N THR A 95 -5.97 22.09 -4.96
CA THR A 95 -5.94 23.53 -4.69
C THR A 95 -4.51 24.04 -4.48
N SER A 96 -3.65 23.24 -3.87
CA SER A 96 -2.24 23.59 -3.66
C SER A 96 -1.36 23.40 -4.90
N GLY A 97 -1.92 22.99 -6.02
CA GLY A 97 -1.19 22.78 -7.27
C GLY A 97 -0.39 21.46 -7.31
N ARG A 98 -0.66 20.55 -6.40
CA ARG A 98 0.01 19.23 -6.31
C ARG A 98 -1.01 18.09 -6.30
N PRO A 99 -1.71 17.86 -7.43
CA PRO A 99 -2.74 16.83 -7.48
C PRO A 99 -2.16 15.45 -7.13
N ILE A 100 -2.96 14.66 -6.43
CA ILE A 100 -2.64 13.29 -6.06
C ILE A 100 -3.40 12.32 -6.97
N SER A 101 -2.81 11.17 -7.27
CA SER A 101 -3.53 10.15 -8.04
C SER A 101 -4.72 9.62 -7.25
N GLN A 102 -5.72 9.10 -7.96
CA GLN A 102 -6.94 8.59 -7.35
C GLN A 102 -6.65 7.46 -6.35
N PHE A 103 -5.80 6.49 -6.73
CA PHE A 103 -5.49 5.37 -5.86
C PHE A 103 -4.67 5.81 -4.64
N ASP A 104 -3.70 6.69 -4.81
CA ASP A 104 -2.94 7.22 -3.69
C ASP A 104 -3.83 8.00 -2.72
N ALA A 105 -4.77 8.79 -3.25
CA ALA A 105 -5.73 9.51 -2.42
C ALA A 105 -6.64 8.56 -1.63
N MET A 106 -7.04 7.44 -2.23
CA MET A 106 -7.83 6.41 -1.53
C MET A 106 -7.03 5.74 -0.42
N ILE A 107 -5.78 5.39 -0.68
CA ILE A 107 -4.88 4.80 0.32
C ILE A 107 -4.62 5.79 1.46
N ALA A 108 -4.33 7.04 1.13
CA ALA A 108 -4.13 8.10 2.12
C ALA A 108 -5.38 8.32 2.98
N ALA A 109 -6.56 8.27 2.37
CA ALA A 109 -7.84 8.44 3.07
C ALA A 109 -8.07 7.30 4.09
N ILE A 110 -7.78 6.07 3.71
CA ILE A 110 -7.89 4.91 4.60
C ILE A 110 -6.91 5.06 5.77
N ALA A 111 -5.66 5.44 5.48
CA ALA A 111 -4.64 5.62 6.51
C ALA A 111 -4.99 6.76 7.47
N ARG A 112 -5.47 7.89 6.95
CA ARG A 112 -5.89 9.03 7.77
C ARG A 112 -7.04 8.67 8.69
N LEU A 113 -8.03 7.94 8.19
CA LEU A 113 -9.16 7.45 8.98
C LEU A 113 -8.69 6.59 10.16
N GLN A 114 -7.69 5.75 9.95
CA GLN A 114 -7.15 4.84 10.95
C GLN A 114 -6.10 5.48 11.86
N GLY A 115 -5.64 6.68 11.57
CA GLY A 115 -4.50 7.27 12.27
C GLY A 115 -3.21 6.48 12.06
N ALA A 116 -3.06 5.84 10.91
CA ALA A 116 -1.96 4.92 10.61
C ALA A 116 -0.82 5.61 9.88
N THR A 117 0.37 4.99 9.94
CA THR A 117 1.53 5.36 9.14
C THR A 117 1.46 4.61 7.80
N ILE A 118 1.82 5.27 6.70
CA ILE A 118 1.97 4.61 5.40
C ILE A 118 3.44 4.29 5.17
N ALA A 119 3.74 3.02 4.88
CA ALA A 119 5.05 2.59 4.41
C ALA A 119 5.06 2.64 2.88
N THR A 120 5.92 3.48 2.32
CA THR A 120 6.01 3.72 0.88
C THR A 120 7.39 4.18 0.47
N ARG A 121 7.79 3.86 -0.76
CA ARG A 121 9.00 4.41 -1.37
C ARG A 121 8.79 5.87 -1.80
N ASN A 122 7.58 6.19 -2.25
CA ASN A 122 7.24 7.48 -2.86
C ASN A 122 6.60 8.42 -1.84
N THR A 123 7.37 8.78 -0.81
CA THR A 123 6.86 9.61 0.29
C THR A 123 6.32 10.96 -0.19
N SER A 124 6.94 11.56 -1.22
CA SER A 124 6.47 12.84 -1.78
C SER A 124 5.05 12.77 -2.36
N ASP A 125 4.62 11.59 -2.84
CA ASP A 125 3.27 11.41 -3.38
C ASP A 125 2.20 11.54 -2.29
N PHE A 126 2.58 11.36 -1.03
CA PHE A 126 1.68 11.43 0.13
C PHE A 126 1.89 12.68 0.99
N ASP A 127 2.66 13.65 0.51
CA ASP A 127 2.87 14.92 1.23
C ASP A 127 1.52 15.63 1.46
N ASN A 128 1.39 16.24 2.64
CA ASN A 128 0.21 17.03 3.02
C ASN A 128 -1.12 16.25 2.98
N CYS A 129 -1.05 14.94 3.21
CA CYS A 129 -2.26 14.10 3.31
C CYS A 129 -2.74 13.88 4.74
N GLY A 130 -2.03 14.42 5.74
CA GLY A 130 -2.40 14.25 7.15
C GLY A 130 -2.06 12.87 7.68
N VAL A 131 -1.04 12.21 7.14
CA VAL A 131 -0.58 10.88 7.55
C VAL A 131 0.92 10.88 7.78
N ASP A 132 1.39 10.03 8.71
CA ASP A 132 2.81 9.80 8.90
C ASP A 132 3.32 8.82 7.83
N LEU A 133 4.57 9.00 7.42
CA LEU A 133 5.19 8.24 6.35
C LEU A 133 6.48 7.58 6.83
N ILE A 134 6.76 6.39 6.34
CA ILE A 134 8.04 5.73 6.50
C ILE A 134 8.47 5.15 5.15
N ASN A 135 9.78 5.27 4.84
CA ASN A 135 10.35 4.69 3.63
C ASN A 135 11.18 3.46 3.98
N PRO A 136 10.68 2.23 3.72
CA PRO A 136 11.42 1.01 4.05
C PRO A 136 12.74 0.84 3.32
N TRP A 137 12.96 1.55 2.20
CA TRP A 137 14.24 1.52 1.47
C TRP A 137 15.33 2.30 2.20
N GLU A 138 14.96 3.23 3.08
CA GLU A 138 15.87 4.09 3.84
C GLU A 138 15.89 3.78 5.34
N ALA A 139 15.14 2.80 5.75
CA ALA A 139 14.99 2.45 7.17
C ALA A 139 16.18 1.64 7.71
#